data_db202af91d0426318d383fbd4fd94be5
#
_entry.id   db202af91d0426318d383fbd4fd94be5
#
_cell.length_a   1.000
_cell.length_b   1.000
_cell.length_c   1.000
_cell.angle_alpha   90.00
_cell.angle_beta   90.00
_cell.angle_gamma   90.00
#
_symmetry.space_group_name_H-M   'P 1'
#
loop_
_entity.id
_entity.type
_entity.pdbx_description
1 polymer ?
#
loop_
_entity_poly.entity_id
_entity_poly.type
_entity_poly.pdbx_seq_one_letter_code
_entity_poly.pdbx_strand_id
1 'polypeptide(L)'
;INDEAQIFSKNEKAELLSLVQNYEQNSTTQIAIVTLKSLENKSIEEISLEIARGYKLGQKQSSNGVLLIIAPNERKIRIEVGYGLEGVLTDAISSQIINDVIVPKFKQGDMGGGVIDGIRAIIKVASGEEFESASDDEEIPFGIVAFFAGMISCFVSGFLGKFFMRVGFSACFAGLISTVFEQFFGVQNYFIVFAIVFVIFFIILKNAFKRNTQSKNTHSDFGRDRSDSNSSGSGHSSSSRGGGFSG
;
A
#
# COMPACT_ATOMS: atom_id res chain seq x y z
N ILE A 1 11.59 10.09 -35.42
CA ILE A 1 12.43 9.73 -34.26
C ILE A 1 13.81 10.35 -34.43
N ASN A 2 14.27 11.13 -33.46
CA ASN A 2 15.63 11.67 -33.37
C ASN A 2 16.30 11.10 -32.11
N ASP A 3 17.32 10.27 -32.28
CA ASP A 3 18.00 9.58 -31.18
C ASP A 3 19.46 10.05 -31.06
N GLU A 4 19.65 11.24 -30.49
CA GLU A 4 20.99 11.79 -30.26
C GLU A 4 21.74 11.07 -29.13
N ALA A 5 21.02 10.64 -28.10
CA ALA A 5 21.59 9.93 -26.96
C ALA A 5 21.96 8.48 -27.28
N GLN A 6 21.52 7.96 -28.43
CA GLN A 6 21.81 6.60 -28.92
C GLN A 6 21.37 5.52 -27.92
N ILE A 7 20.18 5.70 -27.33
CA ILE A 7 19.65 4.75 -26.35
C ILE A 7 18.90 3.58 -26.98
N PHE A 8 18.59 3.65 -28.27
CA PHE A 8 17.83 2.61 -28.96
C PHE A 8 18.70 1.71 -29.83
N SER A 9 18.47 0.42 -29.76
CA SER A 9 18.99 -0.53 -30.73
C SER A 9 18.30 -0.36 -32.11
N LYS A 10 18.86 -1.01 -33.15
CA LYS A 10 18.26 -0.98 -34.48
C LYS A 10 16.84 -1.55 -34.52
N ASN A 11 16.61 -2.63 -33.76
CA ASN A 11 15.29 -3.29 -33.71
C ASN A 11 14.25 -2.41 -32.99
N GLU A 12 14.61 -1.80 -31.89
CA GLU A 12 13.73 -0.87 -31.16
C GLU A 12 13.38 0.37 -31.99
N LYS A 13 14.35 0.93 -32.74
CA LYS A 13 14.07 2.02 -33.67
C LYS A 13 13.08 1.61 -34.75
N ALA A 14 13.24 0.40 -35.33
CA ALA A 14 12.33 -0.11 -36.35
C ALA A 14 10.91 -0.31 -35.77
N GLU A 15 10.81 -0.85 -34.56
CA GLU A 15 9.54 -1.05 -33.88
C GLU A 15 8.85 0.29 -33.55
N LEU A 16 9.56 1.24 -32.96
CA LEU A 16 9.04 2.58 -32.67
C LEU A 16 8.57 3.31 -33.93
N LEU A 17 9.34 3.22 -35.03
CA LEU A 17 8.94 3.79 -36.32
C LEU A 17 7.67 3.15 -36.84
N SER A 18 7.56 1.84 -36.77
CA SER A 18 6.35 1.12 -37.20
C SER A 18 5.13 1.51 -36.37
N LEU A 19 5.25 1.60 -35.05
CA LEU A 19 4.18 2.02 -34.16
C LEU A 19 3.68 3.44 -34.47
N VAL A 20 4.61 4.39 -34.58
CA VAL A 20 4.27 5.79 -34.85
C VAL A 20 3.66 5.95 -36.24
N GLN A 21 4.24 5.34 -37.28
CA GLN A 21 3.75 5.43 -38.64
C GLN A 21 2.36 4.79 -38.81
N ASN A 22 2.14 3.60 -38.22
CA ASN A 22 0.83 2.94 -38.26
C ASN A 22 -0.24 3.80 -37.58
N TYR A 23 0.10 4.44 -36.48
CA TYR A 23 -0.84 5.32 -35.78
C TYR A 23 -1.12 6.59 -36.57
N GLU A 24 -0.09 7.24 -37.12
CA GLU A 24 -0.22 8.46 -37.94
C GLU A 24 -1.04 8.23 -39.22
N GLN A 25 -0.95 7.02 -39.82
CA GLN A 25 -1.77 6.67 -41.00
C GLN A 25 -3.27 6.51 -40.67
N ASN A 26 -3.60 6.07 -39.46
CA ASN A 26 -4.97 5.81 -39.02
C ASN A 26 -5.58 6.96 -38.21
N SER A 27 -4.75 7.93 -37.81
CA SER A 27 -5.17 9.11 -37.05
C SER A 27 -4.55 10.36 -37.66
N THR A 28 -5.03 11.54 -37.25
CA THR A 28 -4.41 12.82 -37.64
C THR A 28 -3.32 13.24 -36.66
N THR A 29 -3.09 12.45 -35.60
CA THR A 29 -2.14 12.75 -34.51
C THR A 29 -0.71 12.44 -34.92
N GLN A 30 0.20 13.36 -34.67
CA GLN A 30 1.62 13.21 -34.95
C GLN A 30 2.39 12.97 -33.65
N ILE A 31 3.21 11.90 -33.63
CA ILE A 31 4.04 11.57 -32.47
C ILE A 31 5.51 11.70 -32.86
N ALA A 32 6.25 12.52 -32.11
CA ALA A 32 7.70 12.64 -32.23
C ALA A 32 8.39 12.11 -30.98
N ILE A 33 9.54 11.45 -31.18
CA ILE A 33 10.39 10.93 -30.12
C ILE A 33 11.78 11.51 -30.29
N VAL A 34 12.27 12.19 -29.26
CA VAL A 34 13.56 12.85 -29.26
C VAL A 34 14.35 12.43 -28.02
N THR A 35 15.56 11.96 -28.21
CA THR A 35 16.50 11.71 -27.13
C THR A 35 17.66 12.68 -27.23
N LEU A 36 18.02 13.33 -26.13
CA LEU A 36 19.08 14.33 -26.05
C LEU A 36 20.25 13.84 -25.23
N LYS A 37 21.46 14.14 -25.68
CA LYS A 37 22.67 13.84 -24.88
C LYS A 37 22.78 14.73 -23.64
N SER A 38 22.34 15.97 -23.73
CA SER A 38 22.37 16.95 -22.63
C SER A 38 21.34 18.04 -22.86
N LEU A 39 20.84 18.59 -21.77
CA LEU A 39 19.94 19.75 -21.76
C LEU A 39 20.69 21.09 -21.80
N GLU A 40 22.03 21.11 -21.85
CA GLU A 40 22.86 22.34 -21.99
C GLU A 40 22.49 23.44 -20.98
N ASN A 41 22.18 23.07 -19.74
CA ASN A 41 21.71 23.96 -18.66
C ASN A 41 20.35 24.63 -18.88
N LYS A 42 19.59 24.22 -19.89
CA LYS A 42 18.19 24.63 -20.07
C LYS A 42 17.25 23.66 -19.29
N SER A 43 16.03 24.11 -19.01
CA SER A 43 15.01 23.21 -18.48
C SER A 43 14.48 22.28 -19.58
N ILE A 44 13.98 21.10 -19.22
CA ILE A 44 13.39 20.18 -20.19
C ILE A 44 12.11 20.77 -20.80
N GLU A 45 11.40 21.61 -20.04
CA GLU A 45 10.22 22.33 -20.46
C GLU A 45 10.53 23.32 -21.58
N GLU A 46 11.60 24.11 -21.43
CA GLU A 46 12.03 25.09 -22.45
C GLU A 46 12.44 24.37 -23.73
N ILE A 47 13.24 23.31 -23.62
CA ILE A 47 13.71 22.54 -24.77
C ILE A 47 12.54 21.83 -25.45
N SER A 48 11.61 21.24 -24.70
CA SER A 48 10.47 20.53 -25.28
C SER A 48 9.60 21.47 -26.13
N LEU A 49 9.33 22.66 -25.62
CA LEU A 49 8.57 23.67 -26.35
C LEU A 49 9.33 24.19 -27.60
N GLU A 50 10.63 24.38 -27.49
CA GLU A 50 11.48 24.80 -28.63
C GLU A 50 11.45 23.73 -29.73
N ILE A 51 11.63 22.48 -29.39
CA ILE A 51 11.61 21.34 -30.33
C ILE A 51 10.20 21.15 -30.92
N ALA A 52 9.15 21.17 -30.10
CA ALA A 52 7.77 21.00 -30.58
C ALA A 52 7.40 22.08 -31.61
N ARG A 53 7.79 23.33 -31.35
CA ARG A 53 7.61 24.45 -32.27
C ARG A 53 8.47 24.34 -33.52
N GLY A 54 9.72 23.90 -33.37
CA GLY A 54 10.66 23.70 -34.49
C GLY A 54 10.19 22.63 -35.47
N TYR A 55 9.68 21.52 -34.93
CA TYR A 55 9.12 20.44 -35.76
C TYR A 55 7.70 20.75 -36.27
N LYS A 56 7.07 21.83 -35.79
CA LYS A 56 5.65 22.16 -36.12
C LYS A 56 4.75 20.96 -35.92
N LEU A 57 4.94 20.24 -34.79
CA LEU A 57 4.18 19.03 -34.47
C LEU A 57 2.70 19.32 -34.39
N GLY A 58 1.91 18.43 -35.02
CA GLY A 58 0.47 18.60 -35.16
C GLY A 58 0.09 19.45 -36.37
N GLN A 59 -1.11 19.18 -36.87
CA GLN A 59 -1.64 19.95 -38.00
C GLN A 59 -2.02 21.37 -37.55
N LYS A 60 -1.80 22.35 -38.41
CA LYS A 60 -2.02 23.78 -38.12
C LYS A 60 -3.39 24.13 -37.55
N GLN A 61 -4.41 23.34 -37.85
CA GLN A 61 -5.80 23.55 -37.38
C GLN A 61 -6.17 22.70 -36.16
N SER A 62 -5.49 21.57 -35.93
CA SER A 62 -5.87 20.59 -34.93
C SER A 62 -4.96 20.59 -33.69
N SER A 63 -3.73 21.12 -33.81
CA SER A 63 -2.70 21.14 -32.73
C SER A 63 -2.58 19.77 -32.04
N ASN A 64 -2.61 18.69 -32.81
CA ASN A 64 -2.69 17.29 -32.35
C ASN A 64 -1.33 16.59 -32.39
N GLY A 65 -0.29 17.28 -31.98
CA GLY A 65 1.07 16.71 -31.85
C GLY A 65 1.39 16.23 -30.45
N VAL A 66 2.18 15.18 -30.33
CA VAL A 66 2.77 14.71 -29.08
C VAL A 66 4.27 14.58 -29.25
N LEU A 67 5.04 15.12 -28.32
CA LEU A 67 6.48 14.99 -28.26
C LEU A 67 6.89 14.27 -26.98
N LEU A 68 7.50 13.09 -27.12
CA LEU A 68 8.23 12.44 -26.03
C LEU A 68 9.69 12.84 -26.11
N ILE A 69 10.19 13.52 -25.07
CA ILE A 69 11.58 13.93 -24.96
C ILE A 69 12.26 13.24 -23.77
N ILE A 70 13.47 12.77 -23.97
CA ILE A 70 14.24 12.01 -22.99
C ILE A 70 15.65 12.55 -22.92
N ALA A 71 16.11 12.93 -21.74
CA ALA A 71 17.48 13.29 -21.44
C ALA A 71 18.06 12.31 -20.41
N PRO A 72 18.70 11.23 -20.86
CA PRO A 72 19.12 10.13 -19.98
C PRO A 72 20.16 10.57 -18.94
N ASN A 73 21.08 11.45 -19.30
CA ASN A 73 22.15 11.90 -18.42
C ASN A 73 21.61 12.72 -17.25
N GLU A 74 20.62 13.56 -17.51
CA GLU A 74 19.93 14.35 -16.48
C GLU A 74 18.77 13.60 -15.82
N ARG A 75 18.46 12.38 -16.30
CA ARG A 75 17.33 11.55 -15.84
C ARG A 75 16.00 12.28 -15.90
N LYS A 76 15.79 13.00 -16.99
CA LYS A 76 14.58 13.75 -17.23
C LYS A 76 13.82 13.18 -18.42
N ILE A 77 12.51 13.11 -18.28
CA ILE A 77 11.57 12.70 -19.32
C ILE A 77 10.41 13.67 -19.31
N ARG A 78 9.90 14.03 -20.49
CA ARG A 78 8.73 14.87 -20.62
C ARG A 78 7.90 14.43 -21.82
N ILE A 79 6.59 14.49 -21.67
CA ILE A 79 5.62 14.39 -22.75
C ILE A 79 5.03 15.78 -22.94
N GLU A 80 5.25 16.38 -24.10
CA GLU A 80 4.65 17.65 -24.49
C GLU A 80 3.46 17.35 -25.41
N VAL A 81 2.30 17.89 -25.05
CA VAL A 81 1.03 17.57 -25.70
C VAL A 81 0.50 18.82 -26.39
N GLY A 82 0.08 18.69 -27.65
CA GLY A 82 -0.56 19.77 -28.36
C GLY A 82 -2.01 20.00 -27.87
N TYR A 83 -2.44 21.25 -27.92
CA TYR A 83 -3.74 21.69 -27.38
C TYR A 83 -4.94 20.84 -27.81
N GLY A 84 -4.91 20.29 -29.04
CA GLY A 84 -6.00 19.43 -29.54
C GLY A 84 -6.13 18.07 -28.83
N LEU A 85 -5.12 17.66 -28.04
CA LEU A 85 -5.09 16.39 -27.33
C LEU A 85 -5.13 16.56 -25.79
N GLU A 86 -5.04 17.79 -25.27
CA GLU A 86 -5.04 18.05 -23.81
C GLU A 86 -6.32 17.52 -23.11
N GLY A 87 -7.44 17.40 -23.84
CA GLY A 87 -8.69 16.88 -23.30
C GLY A 87 -8.66 15.37 -23.01
N VAL A 88 -7.77 14.62 -23.68
CA VAL A 88 -7.63 13.16 -23.51
C VAL A 88 -6.28 12.78 -22.89
N LEU A 89 -5.21 13.39 -23.37
CA LEU A 89 -3.85 13.20 -22.85
C LEU A 89 -3.48 14.41 -21.97
N THR A 90 -4.00 14.45 -20.76
CA THR A 90 -3.74 15.52 -19.80
C THR A 90 -2.32 15.45 -19.21
N ASP A 91 -1.85 16.52 -18.56
CA ASP A 91 -0.57 16.52 -17.85
C ASP A 91 -0.52 15.44 -16.76
N ALA A 92 -1.65 15.16 -16.09
CA ALA A 92 -1.75 14.11 -15.09
C ALA A 92 -1.53 12.72 -15.70
N ILE A 93 -2.21 12.41 -16.80
CA ILE A 93 -2.05 11.14 -17.53
C ILE A 93 -0.63 11.02 -18.11
N SER A 94 -0.09 12.09 -18.67
CA SER A 94 1.29 12.13 -19.17
C SER A 94 2.29 11.82 -18.06
N SER A 95 2.09 12.38 -16.87
CA SER A 95 2.91 12.07 -15.69
C SER A 95 2.77 10.63 -15.22
N GLN A 96 1.57 10.07 -15.24
CA GLN A 96 1.33 8.65 -14.93
C GLN A 96 2.02 7.72 -15.93
N ILE A 97 1.91 7.98 -17.24
CA ILE A 97 2.62 7.19 -18.26
C ILE A 97 4.13 7.21 -18.01
N ILE A 98 4.69 8.37 -17.68
CA ILE A 98 6.12 8.47 -17.36
C ILE A 98 6.46 7.64 -16.13
N ASN A 99 5.73 7.83 -15.02
CA ASN A 99 6.08 7.24 -13.73
C ASN A 99 5.78 5.74 -13.63
N ASP A 100 4.67 5.30 -14.22
CA ASP A 100 4.16 3.95 -14.05
C ASP A 100 4.58 3.00 -15.18
N VAL A 101 4.86 3.53 -16.38
CA VAL A 101 5.24 2.72 -17.54
C VAL A 101 6.71 2.89 -17.91
N ILE A 102 7.18 4.13 -18.11
CA ILE A 102 8.52 4.38 -18.66
C ILE A 102 9.60 4.22 -17.58
N VAL A 103 9.49 4.92 -16.47
CA VAL A 103 10.51 4.99 -15.42
C VAL A 103 10.84 3.62 -14.79
N PRO A 104 9.89 2.72 -14.52
CA PRO A 104 10.20 1.41 -13.96
C PRO A 104 11.13 0.58 -14.85
N LYS A 105 10.90 0.60 -16.17
CA LYS A 105 11.79 -0.07 -17.15
C LYS A 105 13.16 0.59 -17.26
N PHE A 106 13.22 1.91 -17.21
CA PHE A 106 14.48 2.65 -17.17
C PHE A 106 15.33 2.28 -15.95
N LYS A 107 14.70 2.11 -14.79
CA LYS A 107 15.37 1.63 -13.56
C LYS A 107 15.92 0.21 -13.69
N GLN A 108 15.32 -0.62 -14.55
CA GLN A 108 15.79 -1.97 -14.86
C GLN A 108 16.87 -1.99 -15.97
N GLY A 109 17.19 -0.83 -16.56
CA GLY A 109 18.16 -0.71 -17.66
C GLY A 109 17.56 -0.91 -19.05
N ASP A 110 16.27 -1.18 -19.16
CA ASP A 110 15.53 -1.34 -20.41
C ASP A 110 14.95 -0.01 -20.91
N MET A 111 15.79 0.84 -21.47
CA MET A 111 15.36 2.15 -21.97
C MET A 111 14.50 2.03 -23.23
N GLY A 112 14.87 1.14 -24.16
CA GLY A 112 14.13 0.95 -25.39
C GLY A 112 12.74 0.41 -25.16
N GLY A 113 12.62 -0.66 -24.36
CA GLY A 113 11.33 -1.23 -23.97
C GLY A 113 10.45 -0.25 -23.19
N GLY A 114 11.05 0.56 -22.32
CA GLY A 114 10.31 1.60 -21.60
C GLY A 114 9.68 2.65 -22.53
N VAL A 115 10.41 3.08 -23.56
CA VAL A 115 9.90 4.02 -24.56
C VAL A 115 8.84 3.38 -25.46
N ILE A 116 9.04 2.15 -25.88
CA ILE A 116 8.07 1.41 -26.70
C ILE A 116 6.73 1.30 -25.97
N ASP A 117 6.75 0.88 -24.71
CA ASP A 117 5.51 0.76 -23.93
C ASP A 117 4.91 2.12 -23.59
N GLY A 118 5.73 3.14 -23.34
CA GLY A 118 5.26 4.52 -23.18
C GLY A 118 4.54 5.04 -24.43
N ILE A 119 5.07 4.79 -25.61
CA ILE A 119 4.41 5.17 -26.88
C ILE A 119 3.12 4.40 -27.10
N ARG A 120 3.06 3.10 -26.75
CA ARG A 120 1.83 2.32 -26.80
C ARG A 120 0.76 2.91 -25.87
N ALA A 121 1.14 3.29 -24.65
CA ALA A 121 0.24 3.94 -23.71
C ALA A 121 -0.26 5.30 -24.23
N ILE A 122 0.63 6.13 -24.77
CA ILE A 122 0.25 7.39 -25.39
C ILE A 122 -0.74 7.18 -26.54
N ILE A 123 -0.48 6.21 -27.42
CA ILE A 123 -1.38 5.88 -28.54
C ILE A 123 -2.75 5.43 -28.04
N LYS A 124 -2.79 4.57 -27.03
CA LYS A 124 -4.02 4.07 -26.41
C LYS A 124 -4.88 5.23 -25.92
N VAL A 125 -4.32 6.12 -25.13
CA VAL A 125 -5.01 7.29 -24.58
C VAL A 125 -5.43 8.26 -25.67
N ALA A 126 -4.54 8.58 -26.61
CA ALA A 126 -4.84 9.50 -27.71
C ALA A 126 -5.91 8.95 -28.67
N SER A 127 -6.16 7.62 -28.66
CA SER A 127 -7.25 6.97 -29.37
C SER A 127 -8.59 7.01 -28.61
N GLY A 128 -8.61 7.62 -27.41
CA GLY A 128 -9.81 7.76 -26.56
C GLY A 128 -10.06 6.58 -25.61
N GLU A 129 -9.09 5.70 -25.44
CA GLU A 129 -9.15 4.65 -24.42
C GLU A 129 -8.71 5.21 -23.06
N GLU A 130 -9.35 4.76 -21.98
CA GLU A 130 -8.93 5.14 -20.62
C GLU A 130 -7.54 4.56 -20.31
N PHE A 131 -6.71 5.40 -19.70
CA PHE A 131 -5.43 4.96 -19.16
C PHE A 131 -5.68 4.30 -17.80
N GLU A 132 -5.66 2.98 -17.78
CA GLU A 132 -5.53 2.24 -16.54
C GLU A 132 -4.06 2.29 -16.14
N SER A 133 -3.75 3.15 -15.19
CA SER A 133 -2.43 3.14 -14.57
C SER A 133 -2.23 1.75 -13.96
N ALA A 134 -1.07 1.14 -14.25
CA ALA A 134 -0.59 0.03 -13.45
C ALA A 134 0.02 0.58 -12.13
N SER A 135 -0.58 1.64 -11.58
CA SER A 135 -0.43 1.89 -10.17
C SER A 135 -0.91 0.60 -9.54
N ASP A 136 0.02 -0.18 -9.01
CA ASP A 136 -0.28 -1.08 -7.95
C ASP A 136 -1.19 -0.26 -7.01
N ASP A 137 -2.50 -0.42 -7.15
CA ASP A 137 -3.37 -0.29 -6.02
C ASP A 137 -2.75 -1.29 -5.05
N GLU A 138 -1.80 -0.81 -4.23
CA GLU A 138 -1.44 -1.49 -3.01
C GLU A 138 -2.76 -1.50 -2.24
N GLU A 139 -3.64 -2.44 -2.64
CA GLU A 139 -4.75 -2.83 -1.80
C GLU A 139 -4.10 -3.18 -0.48
N ILE A 140 -4.21 -2.24 0.47
CA ILE A 140 -3.68 -2.47 1.82
C ILE A 140 -4.24 -3.82 2.23
N PRO A 141 -3.41 -4.88 2.36
CA PRO A 141 -3.91 -6.22 2.56
C PRO A 141 -4.88 -6.17 3.73
N PHE A 142 -6.10 -6.70 3.54
CA PHE A 142 -7.14 -6.65 4.56
C PHE A 142 -6.62 -7.10 5.94
N GLY A 143 -5.64 -7.99 5.96
CA GLY A 143 -4.92 -8.42 7.15
C GLY A 143 -4.20 -7.28 7.88
N ILE A 144 -3.61 -6.31 7.17
CA ILE A 144 -2.95 -5.14 7.78
C ILE A 144 -4.01 -4.22 8.41
N VAL A 145 -5.13 -3.98 7.72
CA VAL A 145 -6.24 -3.18 8.26
C VAL A 145 -6.83 -3.85 9.50
N ALA A 146 -7.05 -5.18 9.46
CA ALA A 146 -7.55 -5.96 10.59
C ALA A 146 -6.56 -5.97 11.76
N PHE A 147 -5.25 -6.02 11.50
CA PHE A 147 -4.20 -5.92 12.52
C PHE A 147 -4.24 -4.58 13.24
N PHE A 148 -4.29 -3.47 12.52
CA PHE A 148 -4.37 -2.13 13.13
C PHE A 148 -5.70 -1.91 13.85
N ALA A 149 -6.82 -2.38 13.30
CA ALA A 149 -8.13 -2.34 13.96
C ALA A 149 -8.12 -3.16 15.27
N GLY A 150 -7.51 -4.35 15.27
CA GLY A 150 -7.31 -5.17 16.47
C GLY A 150 -6.42 -4.51 17.51
N MET A 151 -5.35 -3.85 17.07
CA MET A 151 -4.43 -3.12 17.94
C MET A 151 -5.13 -1.92 18.59
N ILE A 152 -5.92 -1.15 17.83
CA ILE A 152 -6.73 -0.03 18.36
C ILE A 152 -7.78 -0.57 19.36
N SER A 153 -8.44 -1.69 19.04
CA SER A 153 -9.39 -2.37 19.94
C SER A 153 -8.74 -2.81 21.24
N CYS A 154 -7.49 -3.29 21.20
CA CYS A 154 -6.69 -3.63 22.39
C CYS A 154 -6.40 -2.40 23.27
N PHE A 155 -6.05 -1.27 22.65
CA PHE A 155 -5.80 -0.02 23.39
C PHE A 155 -7.09 0.53 24.05
N VAL A 156 -8.19 0.51 23.33
CA VAL A 156 -9.51 0.93 23.85
C VAL A 156 -10.00 -0.01 24.95
N SER A 157 -9.68 -1.32 24.88
CA SER A 157 -10.08 -2.32 25.87
C SER A 157 -9.36 -2.16 27.20
N GLY A 158 -8.15 -1.62 27.21
CA GLY A 158 -7.45 -1.24 28.45
C GLY A 158 -8.21 -0.17 29.25
N PHE A 159 -9.04 0.60 28.56
CA PHE A 159 -9.88 1.65 29.19
C PHE A 159 -11.30 1.18 29.55
N LEU A 160 -11.86 0.19 28.84
CA LEU A 160 -13.27 -0.25 28.95
C LEU A 160 -13.50 -1.63 29.60
N GLY A 161 -12.47 -2.30 30.08
CA GLY A 161 -12.60 -3.52 30.86
C GLY A 161 -12.32 -4.83 30.14
N LYS A 162 -12.26 -5.91 30.93
CA LYS A 162 -11.74 -7.26 30.55
C LYS A 162 -12.46 -7.95 29.38
N PHE A 163 -13.65 -7.51 29.01
CA PHE A 163 -14.39 -8.10 27.87
C PHE A 163 -13.81 -7.69 26.52
N PHE A 164 -13.55 -6.39 26.33
CA PHE A 164 -12.99 -5.85 25.10
C PHE A 164 -11.55 -6.31 24.86
N MET A 165 -10.76 -6.51 25.92
CA MET A 165 -9.40 -7.04 25.83
C MET A 165 -9.35 -8.42 25.15
N ARG A 166 -10.34 -9.27 25.39
CA ARG A 166 -10.42 -10.63 24.78
C ARG A 166 -10.75 -10.58 23.31
N VAL A 167 -11.70 -9.74 22.92
CA VAL A 167 -12.12 -9.60 21.52
C VAL A 167 -11.00 -8.93 20.69
N GLY A 168 -10.38 -7.89 21.21
CA GLY A 168 -9.28 -7.19 20.53
C GLY A 168 -8.05 -8.07 20.29
N PHE A 169 -7.67 -8.88 21.30
CA PHE A 169 -6.53 -9.80 21.18
C PHE A 169 -6.80 -10.92 20.17
N SER A 170 -8.03 -11.44 20.13
CA SER A 170 -8.46 -12.43 19.16
C SER A 170 -8.42 -11.91 17.72
N ALA A 171 -8.92 -10.69 17.49
CA ALA A 171 -8.93 -10.07 16.17
C ALA A 171 -7.49 -9.75 15.66
N CYS A 172 -6.61 -9.28 16.55
CA CYS A 172 -5.22 -9.00 16.23
C CYS A 172 -4.45 -10.28 15.80
N PHE A 173 -4.65 -11.38 16.55
CA PHE A 173 -3.97 -12.65 16.28
C PHE A 173 -4.48 -13.31 15.00
N ALA A 174 -5.79 -13.23 14.74
CA ALA A 174 -6.39 -13.72 13.50
C ALA A 174 -5.92 -12.92 12.27
N GLY A 175 -5.74 -11.60 12.38
CA GLY A 175 -5.19 -10.75 11.33
C GLY A 175 -3.75 -11.11 10.98
N LEU A 176 -2.89 -11.35 11.97
CA LEU A 176 -1.50 -11.78 11.77
C LEU A 176 -1.41 -13.14 11.06
N ILE A 177 -2.22 -14.11 11.46
CA ILE A 177 -2.24 -15.43 10.84
C ILE A 177 -2.75 -15.33 9.40
N SER A 178 -3.75 -14.49 9.15
CA SER A 178 -4.30 -14.28 7.80
C SER A 178 -3.26 -13.71 6.84
N THR A 179 -2.48 -12.70 7.24
CA THR A 179 -1.40 -12.12 6.40
C THR A 179 -0.27 -13.08 6.12
N VAL A 180 0.14 -13.88 7.11
CA VAL A 180 1.18 -14.89 6.93
C VAL A 180 0.69 -16.01 6.00
N PHE A 181 -0.57 -16.41 6.12
CA PHE A 181 -1.15 -17.47 5.31
C PHE A 181 -1.35 -17.04 3.86
N GLU A 182 -1.70 -15.76 3.61
CA GLU A 182 -1.77 -15.17 2.27
C GLU A 182 -0.43 -15.23 1.56
N GLN A 183 0.63 -14.82 2.26
CA GLN A 183 1.99 -14.77 1.70
C GLN A 183 2.54 -16.16 1.35
N PHE A 184 2.06 -17.22 2.06
CA PHE A 184 2.51 -18.59 1.84
C PHE A 184 1.64 -19.40 0.86
N PHE A 185 0.34 -19.14 0.79
CA PHE A 185 -0.62 -20.00 0.08
C PHE A 185 -1.42 -19.30 -1.02
N GLY A 186 -1.28 -17.98 -1.19
CA GLY A 186 -1.96 -17.23 -2.27
C GLY A 186 -3.48 -17.34 -2.29
N VAL A 187 -4.10 -17.56 -1.14
CA VAL A 187 -5.56 -17.79 -1.03
C VAL A 187 -6.31 -16.47 -1.00
N GLN A 188 -7.09 -16.21 -2.05
CA GLN A 188 -7.91 -14.99 -2.20
C GLN A 188 -9.12 -14.86 -1.26
N ASN A 189 -9.43 -15.87 -0.45
CA ASN A 189 -10.62 -15.90 0.41
C ASN A 189 -10.30 -15.64 1.91
N TYR A 190 -9.74 -14.45 2.21
CA TYR A 190 -9.36 -14.06 3.58
C TYR A 190 -10.49 -14.10 4.58
N PHE A 191 -11.72 -13.77 4.14
CA PHE A 191 -12.88 -13.73 5.03
C PHE A 191 -13.18 -15.08 5.65
N ILE A 192 -13.04 -16.17 4.88
CA ILE A 192 -13.30 -17.53 5.36
C ILE A 192 -12.22 -17.96 6.35
N VAL A 193 -10.95 -17.73 6.02
CA VAL A 193 -9.82 -18.10 6.90
C VAL A 193 -9.86 -17.28 8.19
N PHE A 194 -10.08 -15.98 8.08
CA PHE A 194 -10.21 -15.08 9.22
C PHE A 194 -11.38 -15.50 10.13
N ALA A 195 -12.56 -15.81 9.57
CA ALA A 195 -13.72 -16.22 10.33
C ALA A 195 -13.46 -17.55 11.06
N ILE A 196 -12.84 -18.53 10.40
CA ILE A 196 -12.53 -19.83 11.01
C ILE A 196 -11.54 -19.68 12.16
N VAL A 197 -10.43 -18.95 11.95
CA VAL A 197 -9.41 -18.72 12.98
C VAL A 197 -9.99 -17.93 14.15
N PHE A 198 -10.80 -16.92 13.88
CA PHE A 198 -11.48 -16.13 14.91
C PHE A 198 -12.43 -17.00 15.77
N VAL A 199 -13.24 -17.85 15.15
CA VAL A 199 -14.16 -18.74 15.85
C VAL A 199 -13.40 -19.76 16.70
N ILE A 200 -12.35 -20.40 16.15
CA ILE A 200 -11.52 -21.37 16.88
C ILE A 200 -10.88 -20.71 18.11
N PHE A 201 -10.27 -19.53 17.92
CA PHE A 201 -9.62 -18.82 19.02
C PHE A 201 -10.62 -18.37 20.09
N PHE A 202 -11.82 -17.94 19.69
CA PHE A 202 -12.89 -17.60 20.64
C PHE A 202 -13.38 -18.80 21.45
N ILE A 203 -13.49 -19.97 20.82
CA ILE A 203 -13.85 -21.23 21.50
C ILE A 203 -12.76 -21.63 22.52
N ILE A 204 -11.48 -21.51 22.14
CA ILE A 204 -10.36 -21.81 23.04
C ILE A 204 -10.38 -20.88 24.26
N LEU A 205 -10.57 -19.58 24.06
CA LEU A 205 -10.68 -18.59 25.14
C LEU A 205 -11.86 -18.86 26.06
N LYS A 206 -13.03 -19.22 25.51
CA LYS A 206 -14.22 -19.58 26.28
C LYS A 206 -13.98 -20.82 27.13
N ASN A 207 -13.29 -21.85 26.59
CA ASN A 207 -12.97 -23.08 27.31
C ASN A 207 -11.89 -22.86 28.41
N ALA A 208 -10.88 -22.03 28.13
CA ALA A 208 -9.86 -21.65 29.12
C ALA A 208 -10.48 -20.91 30.30
N PHE A 209 -11.47 -20.07 30.04
CA PHE A 209 -12.17 -19.34 31.11
C PHE A 209 -13.10 -20.23 31.95
N LYS A 210 -13.76 -21.22 31.31
CA LYS A 210 -14.62 -22.16 32.02
C LYS A 210 -13.82 -23.03 33.00
N ARG A 211 -12.57 -23.40 32.66
CA ARG A 211 -11.68 -24.15 33.56
C ARG A 211 -11.24 -23.31 34.76
N ASN A 212 -11.02 -22.04 34.61
CA ASN A 212 -10.57 -21.15 35.68
C ASN A 212 -11.69 -20.78 36.67
N THR A 213 -12.97 -20.87 36.27
CA THR A 213 -14.13 -20.67 37.16
C THR A 213 -14.45 -21.90 38.00
N GLN A 214 -14.21 -23.11 37.50
CA GLN A 214 -14.41 -24.33 38.29
C GLN A 214 -13.35 -24.52 39.39
N SER A 215 -12.11 -24.03 39.17
CA SER A 215 -11.05 -24.18 40.22
C SER A 215 -11.28 -23.26 41.43
N LYS A 216 -12.13 -22.25 41.34
CA LYS A 216 -12.43 -21.36 42.49
C LYS A 216 -13.57 -21.83 43.36
N ASN A 217 -14.42 -22.76 42.88
CA ASN A 217 -15.58 -23.27 43.66
C ASN A 217 -15.26 -24.50 44.49
N THR A 218 -14.09 -25.11 44.35
CA THR A 218 -13.68 -26.29 45.15
C THR A 218 -12.94 -25.94 46.43
N HIS A 219 -12.64 -24.68 46.68
CA HIS A 219 -11.89 -24.25 47.89
C HIS A 219 -12.76 -23.57 48.97
N SER A 220 -14.09 -23.49 48.81
CA SER A 220 -15.01 -22.86 49.77
C SER A 220 -15.88 -23.85 50.56
N ASP A 221 -15.72 -25.17 50.35
CA ASP A 221 -16.60 -26.17 50.96
C ASP A 221 -15.89 -27.05 52.03
N PHE A 222 -14.65 -26.67 52.50
CA PHE A 222 -13.92 -27.43 53.51
C PHE A 222 -13.69 -26.63 54.80
N GLY A 223 -14.69 -25.86 55.25
CA GLY A 223 -14.54 -25.03 56.43
C GLY A 223 -15.80 -24.79 57.22
N ARG A 224 -16.67 -25.80 57.32
CA ARG A 224 -17.85 -25.67 58.18
C ARG A 224 -18.27 -26.98 58.79
N ASP A 225 -17.44 -27.52 59.72
CA ASP A 225 -17.86 -28.46 60.74
C ASP A 225 -16.70 -28.64 61.74
N ARG A 226 -16.74 -27.88 62.83
CA ARG A 226 -16.24 -28.19 64.17
C ARG A 226 -16.29 -26.96 65.06
N SER A 227 -17.39 -26.78 65.73
CA SER A 227 -17.43 -26.15 67.04
C SER A 227 -18.67 -26.65 67.74
N ASP A 228 -18.48 -27.61 68.59
CA ASP A 228 -19.24 -27.74 69.85
C ASP A 228 -18.49 -28.69 70.75
N SER A 229 -17.91 -28.19 71.83
CA SER A 229 -18.10 -28.68 73.16
C SER A 229 -17.07 -28.09 74.14
N ASN A 230 -17.59 -27.32 75.04
CA ASN A 230 -17.47 -27.45 76.51
C ASN A 230 -16.14 -27.05 77.18
N SER A 231 -16.23 -26.14 78.01
CA SER A 231 -16.36 -26.12 79.49
C SER A 231 -15.29 -25.20 80.16
N SER A 232 -15.85 -24.27 80.93
CA SER A 232 -15.54 -23.88 82.32
C SER A 232 -14.10 -23.79 82.77
N GLY A 233 -13.77 -22.66 83.37
CA GLY A 233 -12.73 -22.57 84.36
C GLY A 233 -12.11 -21.17 84.58
N SER A 234 -12.77 -20.40 85.44
CA SER A 234 -12.25 -19.53 86.51
C SER A 234 -10.82 -19.05 86.49
N GLY A 235 -10.64 -17.76 86.65
CA GLY A 235 -9.78 -17.32 87.76
C GLY A 235 -8.67 -16.33 87.46
N HIS A 236 -8.85 -15.16 88.03
CA HIS A 236 -7.88 -14.27 88.69
C HIS A 236 -6.82 -13.46 87.89
N SER A 237 -7.01 -12.22 87.87
CA SER A 237 -6.43 -11.13 88.69
C SER A 237 -5.01 -10.64 88.37
N SER A 238 -4.96 -9.38 88.36
CA SER A 238 -3.88 -8.44 88.76
C SER A 238 -2.89 -8.03 87.67
N SER A 239 -2.98 -6.80 87.36
CA SER A 239 -2.34 -5.58 87.86
C SER A 239 -1.00 -5.26 87.23
N SER A 240 -0.98 -4.10 86.80
CA SER A 240 -0.04 -3.00 87.04
C SER A 240 1.01 -2.66 85.98
N ARG A 241 0.89 -1.39 85.66
CA ARG A 241 1.99 -0.38 85.52
C ARG A 241 3.10 -0.69 84.55
N GLY A 242 3.48 0.18 83.76
CA GLY A 242 3.74 1.60 83.85
C GLY A 242 4.74 1.99 82.80
N GLY A 243 4.70 3.24 82.42
CA GLY A 243 5.84 4.09 82.11
C GLY A 243 6.54 3.79 80.81
N GLY A 244 6.72 4.65 79.94
CA GLY A 244 7.03 6.04 79.97
C GLY A 244 8.18 6.32 79.03
N PHE A 245 8.06 7.42 78.31
CA PHE A 245 9.06 8.32 77.76
C PHE A 245 9.99 7.93 76.60
N SER A 246 9.79 8.74 75.57
CA SER A 246 10.70 9.69 74.91
C SER A 246 11.89 9.17 74.13
N GLY A 247 12.00 9.73 72.97
CA GLY A 247 13.04 9.78 72.00
C GLY A 247 12.53 10.14 70.63
#